data_6046ab5f385eedb794105260684d710d
#
_entry.id   6046ab5f385eedb794105260684d710d
#
_cell.length_a   1.000
_cell.length_b   1.000
_cell.length_c   1.000
_cell.angle_alpha   90.00
_cell.angle_beta   90.00
_cell.angle_gamma   90.00
#
_symmetry.space_group_name_H-M   'P 1'
#
loop_
_entity.id
_entity.type
_entity.pdbx_description
1 polymer ?
#
loop_
_entity_poly.entity_id
_entity_poly.type
_entity_poly.pdbx_seq_one_letter_code
_entity_poly.pdbx_strand_id
1 'polypeptide(L)'
;MLLLASASPARRSLLEQACIPHRVQVSGVDEEALHHADPGQLVQLLAQAKAEAVVAQLPAAQNAALEMDATETVKTSAVLGCDSVLSIDGDVFGKPVDADEACQRWRRMAGGWAELQTGHCLIRLGGGSQPGAPQTDSCNSRPPVLASAVQLATVTTRVKFAALNEAEIKAYVATGEPLRCAGGFALEGRGGLLVEQIDGCFSNVIGLSLPLLRRWLMRG
;
A
#
# COMPACT_ATOMS: atom_id res chain seq x y z
N MET A 1 6.66 13.75 9.24
CA MET A 1 7.21 12.83 8.23
C MET A 1 6.31 11.62 8.11
N LEU A 2 6.14 11.05 6.90
CA LEU A 2 5.35 9.84 6.65
C LEU A 2 6.18 8.58 6.90
N LEU A 3 5.59 7.54 7.52
CA LEU A 3 6.19 6.22 7.63
C LEU A 3 5.44 5.24 6.72
N LEU A 4 6.13 4.65 5.73
CA LEU A 4 5.55 3.69 4.79
C LEU A 4 5.67 2.28 5.36
N ALA A 5 4.54 1.65 5.70
CA ALA A 5 4.44 0.29 6.21
C ALA A 5 4.46 -0.75 5.05
N SER A 6 5.52 -0.76 4.23
CA SER A 6 5.59 -1.61 3.06
C SER A 6 7.03 -1.89 2.65
N ALA A 7 7.30 -3.13 2.20
CA ALA A 7 8.58 -3.52 1.60
C ALA A 7 8.66 -3.22 0.10
N SER A 8 7.59 -2.71 -0.54
CA SER A 8 7.51 -2.49 -1.98
C SER A 8 8.45 -1.39 -2.46
N PRO A 9 9.45 -1.69 -3.32
CA PRO A 9 10.30 -0.67 -3.92
C PRO A 9 9.51 0.33 -4.79
N ALA A 10 8.47 -0.15 -5.48
CA ALA A 10 7.62 0.65 -6.34
C ALA A 10 6.87 1.75 -5.56
N ARG A 11 6.27 1.40 -4.42
CA ARG A 11 5.61 2.38 -3.53
C ARG A 11 6.59 3.40 -2.97
N ARG A 12 7.78 2.97 -2.59
CA ARG A 12 8.85 3.85 -2.15
C ARG A 12 9.24 4.83 -3.26
N SER A 13 9.49 4.34 -4.48
CA SER A 13 9.85 5.16 -5.64
C SER A 13 8.78 6.21 -5.97
N LEU A 14 7.48 5.86 -5.86
CA LEU A 14 6.39 6.82 -6.04
C LEU A 14 6.44 7.98 -5.03
N LEU A 15 6.74 7.70 -3.77
CA LEU A 15 6.87 8.74 -2.74
C LEU A 15 8.11 9.61 -2.96
N GLU A 16 9.24 9.01 -3.41
CA GLU A 16 10.46 9.73 -3.76
C GLU A 16 10.21 10.67 -4.95
N GLN A 17 9.60 10.18 -6.03
CA GLN A 17 9.26 10.98 -7.22
C GLN A 17 8.28 12.10 -6.92
N ALA A 18 7.35 11.88 -5.97
CA ALA A 18 6.41 12.89 -5.50
C ALA A 18 7.03 13.86 -4.48
N CYS A 19 8.32 13.72 -4.15
CA CYS A 19 9.02 14.51 -3.13
C CYS A 19 8.31 14.52 -1.77
N ILE A 20 7.69 13.39 -1.39
CA ILE A 20 7.03 13.22 -0.09
C ILE A 20 8.06 12.66 0.91
N PRO A 21 8.47 13.43 1.93
CA PRO A 21 9.41 12.94 2.94
C PRO A 21 8.86 11.73 3.69
N HIS A 22 9.56 10.60 3.61
CA HIS A 22 9.13 9.37 4.22
C HIS A 22 10.31 8.50 4.71
N ARG A 23 9.97 7.55 5.58
CA ARG A 23 10.83 6.41 5.92
C ARG A 23 10.05 5.12 5.65
N VAL A 24 10.77 4.02 5.49
CA VAL A 24 10.19 2.69 5.29
C VAL A 24 10.37 1.87 6.56
N GLN A 25 9.30 1.20 6.99
CA GLN A 25 9.33 0.19 8.03
C GLN A 25 8.43 -0.98 7.60
N VAL A 26 9.00 -2.18 7.49
CA VAL A 26 8.24 -3.37 7.08
C VAL A 26 7.36 -3.82 8.25
N SER A 27 6.10 -4.13 7.97
CA SER A 27 5.11 -4.46 9.00
C SER A 27 5.30 -5.84 9.62
N GLY A 28 5.80 -6.82 8.85
CA GLY A 28 5.89 -8.23 9.26
C GLY A 28 4.54 -8.93 9.41
N VAL A 29 3.46 -8.38 8.85
CA VAL A 29 2.12 -8.98 8.89
C VAL A 29 2.11 -10.25 8.05
N ASP A 30 1.51 -11.31 8.58
CA ASP A 30 1.18 -12.52 7.84
C ASP A 30 -0.05 -12.24 6.95
N GLU A 31 0.22 -12.01 5.66
CA GLU A 31 -0.81 -11.67 4.68
C GLU A 31 -1.71 -12.87 4.37
N GLU A 32 -1.20 -14.10 4.52
CA GLU A 32 -1.94 -15.33 4.24
C GLU A 32 -2.98 -15.64 5.33
N ALA A 33 -2.84 -15.06 6.51
CA ALA A 33 -3.83 -15.23 7.58
C ALA A 33 -5.11 -14.38 7.39
N LEU A 34 -5.10 -13.42 6.47
CA LEU A 34 -6.21 -12.51 6.24
C LEU A 34 -6.92 -12.86 4.93
N HIS A 35 -8.22 -13.17 5.02
CA HIS A 35 -9.04 -13.53 3.88
C HIS A 35 -10.33 -12.71 3.85
N HIS A 36 -10.77 -12.34 2.67
CA HIS A 36 -12.07 -11.75 2.44
C HIS A 36 -12.57 -12.09 1.03
N ALA A 37 -13.89 -12.33 0.88
CA ALA A 37 -14.49 -12.68 -0.42
C ALA A 37 -14.44 -11.51 -1.43
N ASP A 38 -14.60 -10.28 -0.95
CA ASP A 38 -14.49 -9.06 -1.76
C ASP A 38 -13.01 -8.61 -1.79
N PRO A 39 -12.39 -8.52 -2.99
CA PRO A 39 -10.98 -8.17 -3.12
C PRO A 39 -10.68 -6.72 -2.67
N GLY A 40 -11.65 -5.81 -2.82
CA GLY A 40 -11.52 -4.43 -2.35
C GLY A 40 -11.48 -4.33 -0.83
N GLN A 41 -12.27 -5.17 -0.13
CA GLN A 41 -12.23 -5.28 1.32
C GLN A 41 -10.96 -5.98 1.78
N LEU A 42 -10.53 -7.04 1.08
CA LEU A 42 -9.29 -7.76 1.39
C LEU A 42 -8.09 -6.81 1.42
N VAL A 43 -7.86 -6.05 0.35
CA VAL A 43 -6.71 -5.13 0.28
C VAL A 43 -6.81 -4.00 1.31
N GLN A 44 -8.02 -3.60 1.70
CA GLN A 44 -8.24 -2.61 2.73
C GLN A 44 -7.87 -3.16 4.12
N LEU A 45 -8.29 -4.39 4.44
CA LEU A 45 -7.92 -5.07 5.67
C LEU A 45 -6.40 -5.29 5.77
N LEU A 46 -5.77 -5.74 4.70
CA LEU A 46 -4.31 -5.92 4.63
C LEU A 46 -3.56 -4.59 4.80
N ALA A 47 -4.03 -3.51 4.16
CA ALA A 47 -3.44 -2.20 4.31
C ALA A 47 -3.55 -1.67 5.74
N GLN A 48 -4.70 -1.89 6.39
CA GLN A 48 -4.93 -1.53 7.78
C GLN A 48 -4.03 -2.33 8.73
N ALA A 49 -4.00 -3.64 8.61
CA ALA A 49 -3.16 -4.52 9.44
C ALA A 49 -1.67 -4.13 9.35
N LYS A 50 -1.18 -3.82 8.13
CA LYS A 50 0.19 -3.35 7.92
C LYS A 50 0.47 -2.03 8.64
N ALA A 51 -0.44 -1.06 8.55
CA ALA A 51 -0.28 0.22 9.21
C ALA A 51 -0.31 0.07 10.74
N GLU A 52 -1.25 -0.69 11.29
CA GLU A 52 -1.40 -0.94 12.72
C GLU A 52 -0.19 -1.68 13.30
N ALA A 53 0.33 -2.70 12.60
CA ALA A 53 1.52 -3.42 13.02
C ALA A 53 2.75 -2.51 13.15
N VAL A 54 2.92 -1.56 12.22
CA VAL A 54 4.01 -0.59 12.30
C VAL A 54 3.78 0.41 13.41
N VAL A 55 2.54 0.89 13.62
CA VAL A 55 2.21 1.76 14.78
C VAL A 55 2.54 1.08 16.11
N ALA A 56 2.22 -0.22 16.24
CA ALA A 56 2.51 -0.99 17.46
C ALA A 56 4.01 -1.16 17.73
N GLN A 57 4.86 -1.09 16.70
CA GLN A 57 6.32 -1.18 16.80
C GLN A 57 6.97 0.16 17.18
N LEU A 58 6.24 1.28 17.13
CA LEU A 58 6.80 2.59 17.44
C LEU A 58 7.09 2.74 18.94
N PRO A 59 8.25 3.28 19.33
CA PRO A 59 8.56 3.54 20.73
C PRO A 59 7.54 4.48 21.37
N ALA A 60 7.17 4.24 22.61
CA ALA A 60 6.24 5.09 23.36
C ALA A 60 6.71 6.55 23.45
N ALA A 61 8.03 6.80 23.41
CA ALA A 61 8.62 8.13 23.41
C ALA A 61 8.36 8.95 22.11
N GLN A 62 8.05 8.31 20.98
CA GLN A 62 7.67 9.04 19.73
C GLN A 62 6.22 9.52 19.78
N ASN A 63 5.43 9.05 20.75
CA ASN A 63 4.06 9.47 20.99
C ASN A 63 3.95 10.64 21.99
N ALA A 64 4.97 10.86 22.82
CA ALA A 64 5.08 12.01 23.69
C ALA A 64 5.96 13.06 23.00
N ALA A 65 5.32 14.07 22.43
CA ALA A 65 6.05 15.28 22.08
C ALA A 65 6.42 15.96 23.37
N LEU A 66 7.68 15.88 23.77
CA LEU A 66 8.38 16.85 24.62
C LEU A 66 9.68 16.18 25.09
N GLU A 67 10.76 16.51 24.46
CA GLU A 67 11.92 17.14 25.11
C GLU A 67 13.10 17.14 24.16
N MET A 68 13.69 18.29 24.14
CA MET A 68 14.79 18.77 23.35
C MET A 68 16.02 17.88 23.45
N ASP A 69 16.51 17.37 22.32
CA ASP A 69 17.93 17.40 22.08
C ASP A 69 18.19 17.58 20.59
N ALA A 70 19.19 18.41 20.28
CA ALA A 70 19.42 19.09 19.03
C ALA A 70 20.15 18.21 18.00
N THR A 71 19.53 17.10 17.62
CA THR A 71 19.80 16.39 16.38
C THR A 71 18.45 16.10 15.72
N GLU A 72 18.23 16.57 14.49
CA GLU A 72 16.98 16.54 13.73
C GLU A 72 16.25 15.18 13.77
N THR A 73 15.53 14.88 14.82
CA THR A 73 14.57 13.79 14.86
C THR A 73 13.28 14.26 14.20
N VAL A 74 13.20 14.09 12.88
CA VAL A 74 11.98 14.41 12.13
C VAL A 74 10.86 13.52 12.64
N LYS A 75 9.93 14.12 13.39
CA LYS A 75 8.80 13.43 14.02
C LYS A 75 7.93 12.72 12.95
N THR A 76 7.67 11.44 13.14
CA THR A 76 6.68 10.71 12.33
C THR A 76 5.29 11.23 12.66
N SER A 77 4.57 11.70 11.65
CA SER A 77 3.23 12.27 11.81
C SER A 77 2.11 11.34 11.35
N ALA A 78 2.43 10.36 10.51
CA ALA A 78 1.46 9.39 10.02
C ALA A 78 2.15 8.10 9.56
N VAL A 79 1.41 6.99 9.61
CA VAL A 79 1.79 5.68 9.05
C VAL A 79 0.87 5.36 7.88
N LEU A 80 1.45 4.97 6.74
CA LEU A 80 0.73 4.58 5.53
C LEU A 80 0.93 3.09 5.26
N GLY A 81 -0.17 2.33 5.32
CA GLY A 81 -0.24 0.94 4.84
C GLY A 81 -0.89 0.87 3.47
N CYS A 82 -0.40 -0.01 2.61
CA CYS A 82 -1.00 -0.29 1.31
C CYS A 82 -0.87 -1.76 0.97
N ASP A 83 -1.92 -2.31 0.31
CA ASP A 83 -1.88 -3.62 -0.31
C ASP A 83 -2.59 -3.62 -1.65
N SER A 84 -2.19 -4.54 -2.57
CA SER A 84 -2.73 -4.55 -3.93
C SER A 84 -2.98 -5.96 -4.42
N VAL A 85 -4.10 -6.13 -5.15
CA VAL A 85 -4.44 -7.35 -5.89
C VAL A 85 -4.91 -7.00 -7.29
N LEU A 86 -4.77 -7.95 -8.22
CA LEU A 86 -5.37 -7.90 -9.55
C LEU A 86 -6.57 -8.83 -9.60
N SER A 87 -7.67 -8.39 -10.20
CA SER A 87 -8.86 -9.21 -10.43
C SER A 87 -9.14 -9.35 -11.92
N ILE A 88 -9.44 -10.58 -12.36
CA ILE A 88 -9.84 -10.90 -13.72
C ILE A 88 -11.04 -11.85 -13.63
N ASP A 89 -12.17 -11.46 -14.22
CA ASP A 89 -13.39 -12.28 -14.26
C ASP A 89 -13.84 -12.81 -12.88
N GLY A 90 -13.58 -12.02 -11.82
CA GLY A 90 -13.92 -12.39 -10.43
C GLY A 90 -12.84 -13.17 -9.69
N ASP A 91 -11.82 -13.69 -10.36
CA ASP A 91 -10.68 -14.32 -9.71
C ASP A 91 -9.66 -13.26 -9.24
N VAL A 92 -9.09 -13.47 -8.07
CA VAL A 92 -8.16 -12.55 -7.41
C VAL A 92 -6.73 -13.11 -7.45
N PHE A 93 -5.79 -12.28 -7.88
CA PHE A 93 -4.40 -12.66 -8.06
C PHE A 93 -3.47 -11.74 -7.24
N GLY A 94 -2.75 -12.33 -6.31
CA GLY A 94 -1.58 -11.74 -5.66
C GLY A 94 -0.32 -11.87 -6.52
N LYS A 95 0.84 -12.11 -5.90
CA LYS A 95 2.08 -12.45 -6.64
C LYS A 95 2.02 -13.89 -7.15
N PRO A 96 2.48 -14.17 -8.38
CA PRO A 96 2.65 -15.56 -8.84
C PRO A 96 3.68 -16.29 -7.98
N VAL A 97 3.45 -17.56 -7.71
CA VAL A 97 4.40 -18.38 -6.92
C VAL A 97 5.61 -18.81 -7.74
N ASP A 98 5.41 -18.98 -9.07
CA ASP A 98 6.47 -19.40 -10.01
C ASP A 98 6.23 -18.87 -11.43
N ALA A 99 7.15 -19.23 -12.34
CA ALA A 99 7.09 -18.82 -13.74
C ALA A 99 5.94 -19.47 -14.51
N ASP A 100 5.57 -20.69 -14.17
CA ASP A 100 4.49 -21.40 -14.86
C ASP A 100 3.14 -20.75 -14.52
N GLU A 101 2.90 -20.45 -13.27
CA GLU A 101 1.72 -19.70 -12.86
C GLU A 101 1.70 -18.29 -13.49
N ALA A 102 2.83 -17.60 -13.53
CA ALA A 102 2.93 -16.31 -14.20
C ALA A 102 2.54 -16.40 -15.68
N CYS A 103 3.02 -17.44 -16.41
CA CYS A 103 2.62 -17.68 -17.81
C CYS A 103 1.13 -17.96 -17.95
N GLN A 104 0.54 -18.77 -17.05
CA GLN A 104 -0.90 -19.07 -17.07
C GLN A 104 -1.74 -17.80 -16.87
N ARG A 105 -1.36 -16.96 -15.94
CA ARG A 105 -2.02 -15.67 -15.68
C ARG A 105 -1.93 -14.75 -16.89
N TRP A 106 -0.75 -14.62 -17.51
CA TRP A 106 -0.54 -13.78 -18.69
C TRP A 106 -1.37 -14.23 -19.91
N ARG A 107 -1.57 -15.54 -20.11
CA ARG A 107 -2.49 -16.05 -21.14
C ARG A 107 -3.93 -15.59 -20.93
N ARG A 108 -4.36 -15.41 -19.67
CA ARG A 108 -5.70 -14.87 -19.35
C ARG A 108 -5.75 -13.35 -19.48
N MET A 109 -4.67 -12.66 -19.16
CA MET A 109 -4.58 -11.20 -19.20
C MET A 109 -4.46 -10.65 -20.61
N ALA A 110 -3.72 -11.35 -21.49
CA ALA A 110 -3.38 -10.88 -22.84
C ALA A 110 -4.62 -10.49 -23.66
N GLY A 111 -4.62 -9.26 -24.19
CA GLY A 111 -5.74 -8.68 -24.95
C GLY A 111 -6.98 -8.35 -24.12
N GLY A 112 -6.99 -8.59 -22.83
CA GLY A 112 -8.12 -8.41 -21.92
C GLY A 112 -8.03 -7.15 -21.05
N TRP A 113 -9.10 -6.94 -20.27
CA TRP A 113 -9.15 -5.98 -19.19
C TRP A 113 -9.00 -6.70 -17.85
N ALA A 114 -8.31 -6.07 -16.90
CA ALA A 114 -8.28 -6.49 -15.52
C ALA A 114 -8.50 -5.29 -14.60
N GLU A 115 -8.83 -5.54 -13.34
CA GLU A 115 -8.97 -4.51 -12.32
C GLU A 115 -7.87 -4.65 -11.29
N LEU A 116 -7.07 -3.61 -11.12
CA LEU A 116 -6.10 -3.52 -10.03
C LEU A 116 -6.70 -2.71 -8.89
N GLN A 117 -6.82 -3.34 -7.74
CA GLN A 117 -7.36 -2.74 -6.53
C GLN A 117 -6.25 -2.58 -5.51
N THR A 118 -6.10 -1.36 -4.99
CA THR A 118 -5.16 -1.08 -3.90
C THR A 118 -5.91 -0.51 -2.71
N GLY A 119 -5.79 -1.19 -1.58
CA GLY A 119 -6.21 -0.72 -0.27
C GLY A 119 -5.18 0.25 0.30
N HIS A 120 -5.66 1.29 0.94
CA HIS A 120 -4.86 2.32 1.60
C HIS A 120 -5.37 2.53 3.02
N CYS A 121 -4.45 2.61 3.97
CA CYS A 121 -4.71 2.98 5.35
C CYS A 121 -3.73 4.06 5.78
N LEU A 122 -4.22 5.23 6.17
CA LEU A 122 -3.41 6.28 6.79
C LEU A 122 -3.80 6.44 8.24
N ILE A 123 -2.88 6.15 9.16
CA ILE A 123 -3.03 6.36 10.60
C ILE A 123 -2.24 7.61 10.97
N ARG A 124 -2.94 8.65 11.43
CA ARG A 124 -2.28 9.85 11.96
C ARG A 124 -1.82 9.60 13.38
N LEU A 125 -0.56 9.97 13.66
CA LEU A 125 0.04 9.90 14.98
C LEU A 125 -0.07 11.31 15.59
N GLY A 126 -0.85 11.42 16.61
CA GLY A 126 -1.09 12.63 17.14
C GLY A 126 -0.70 13.39 18.08
N GLY A 127 -0.68 14.54 18.40
CA GLY A 127 -0.96 15.47 19.39
C GLY A 127 -2.41 15.95 19.28
N GLY A 128 -3.33 15.19 19.81
CA GLY A 128 -4.73 15.63 19.94
C GLY A 128 -4.89 16.37 21.27
N SER A 129 -4.79 17.69 21.25
CA SER A 129 -5.54 18.51 22.19
C SER A 129 -6.90 18.75 21.56
N GLN A 130 -7.90 17.94 21.87
CA GLN A 130 -9.28 18.39 21.77
C GLN A 130 -9.55 19.33 22.94
N PRO A 131 -9.93 20.58 22.73
CA PRO A 131 -10.40 21.42 23.80
C PRO A 131 -11.79 20.91 24.20
N GLY A 132 -11.92 20.28 25.36
CA GLY A 132 -13.20 20.03 25.97
C GLY A 132 -13.56 18.62 26.44
N ALA A 133 -12.62 17.71 26.68
CA ALA A 133 -12.92 16.45 27.37
C ALA A 133 -12.63 16.58 28.89
N PRO A 134 -13.54 16.16 29.79
CA PRO A 134 -13.31 16.22 31.24
C PRO A 134 -12.21 15.22 31.63
N GLN A 135 -11.23 15.71 32.38
CA GLN A 135 -10.20 14.89 33.00
C GLN A 135 -10.84 14.04 34.09
N THR A 136 -10.87 12.75 33.96
CA THR A 136 -11.11 11.82 35.07
C THR A 136 -9.77 11.21 35.48
N ASP A 137 -9.36 11.59 36.69
CA ASP A 137 -8.22 10.98 37.38
C ASP A 137 -8.48 9.50 37.61
N SER A 138 -7.66 8.63 37.07
CA SER A 138 -7.39 7.34 37.71
C SER A 138 -6.06 6.77 37.23
N CYS A 139 -5.31 6.39 38.25
CA CYS A 139 -3.97 5.83 38.25
C CYS A 139 -3.83 4.56 37.38
N ASN A 140 -2.66 4.45 36.78
CA ASN A 140 -1.96 3.19 36.43
C ASN A 140 -2.56 2.35 35.31
N SER A 141 -2.49 2.86 34.06
CA SER A 141 -2.44 2.02 32.86
C SER A 141 -1.70 2.78 31.77
N ARG A 142 -0.71 2.13 31.17
CA ARG A 142 0.09 2.64 30.05
C ARG A 142 -0.86 3.14 28.95
N PRO A 143 -0.82 4.42 28.56
CA PRO A 143 -1.78 4.90 27.55
C PRO A 143 -1.49 4.22 26.20
N PRO A 144 -2.52 3.70 25.53
CA PRO A 144 -2.38 3.23 24.17
C PRO A 144 -1.98 4.41 23.25
N VAL A 145 -1.22 4.10 22.22
CA VAL A 145 -0.92 5.04 21.13
C VAL A 145 -2.24 5.62 20.62
N LEU A 146 -2.50 6.89 20.92
CA LEU A 146 -3.70 7.56 20.40
C LEU A 146 -3.52 7.78 18.90
N ALA A 147 -4.02 6.84 18.10
CA ALA A 147 -4.34 7.08 16.70
C ALA A 147 -5.43 8.15 16.66
N SER A 148 -5.07 9.38 16.29
CA SER A 148 -6.02 10.50 16.32
C SER A 148 -7.02 10.44 15.17
N ALA A 149 -6.70 9.77 14.08
CA ALA A 149 -7.60 9.49 12.96
C ALA A 149 -7.06 8.36 12.08
N VAL A 150 -7.93 7.43 11.70
CA VAL A 150 -7.68 6.39 10.71
C VAL A 150 -8.46 6.71 9.45
N GLN A 151 -7.80 6.74 8.31
CA GLN A 151 -8.42 6.92 7.00
C GLN A 151 -8.20 5.65 6.18
N LEU A 152 -9.28 5.09 5.67
CA LEU A 152 -9.31 3.86 4.87
C LEU A 152 -9.96 4.13 3.52
N ALA A 153 -9.38 3.61 2.45
CA ALA A 153 -9.99 3.62 1.13
C ALA A 153 -9.40 2.53 0.24
N THR A 154 -10.21 2.02 -0.68
CA THR A 154 -9.78 1.21 -1.81
C THR A 154 -9.86 2.04 -3.08
N VAL A 155 -8.82 1.99 -3.91
CA VAL A 155 -8.82 2.59 -5.25
C VAL A 155 -8.75 1.47 -6.27
N THR A 156 -9.72 1.45 -7.19
CA THR A 156 -9.78 0.50 -8.32
C THR A 156 -9.36 1.22 -9.60
N THR A 157 -8.55 0.56 -10.40
CA THR A 157 -8.09 1.04 -11.71
C THR A 157 -8.16 -0.10 -12.70
N ARG A 158 -8.80 0.12 -13.85
CA ARG A 158 -8.87 -0.86 -14.93
C ARG A 158 -7.63 -0.74 -15.80
N VAL A 159 -7.08 -1.88 -16.18
CA VAL A 159 -5.88 -2.00 -17.00
C VAL A 159 -6.18 -2.86 -18.21
N LYS A 160 -5.94 -2.34 -19.41
CA LYS A 160 -6.02 -3.06 -20.67
C LYS A 160 -4.64 -3.57 -21.05
N PHE A 161 -4.51 -4.87 -21.21
CA PHE A 161 -3.27 -5.49 -21.66
C PHE A 161 -3.25 -5.67 -23.17
N ALA A 162 -2.06 -5.58 -23.75
CA ALA A 162 -1.81 -5.88 -25.15
C ALA A 162 -2.13 -7.35 -25.47
N ALA A 163 -2.51 -7.61 -26.70
CA ALA A 163 -2.62 -8.97 -27.21
C ALA A 163 -1.21 -9.55 -27.40
N LEU A 164 -0.83 -10.52 -26.58
CA LEU A 164 0.49 -11.14 -26.59
C LEU A 164 0.43 -12.56 -27.11
N ASN A 165 1.44 -12.95 -27.89
CA ASN A 165 1.67 -14.33 -28.24
C ASN A 165 2.48 -15.07 -27.16
N GLU A 166 2.58 -16.39 -27.28
CA GLU A 166 3.25 -17.25 -26.30
C GLU A 166 4.74 -16.94 -26.13
N ALA A 167 5.42 -16.50 -27.19
CA ALA A 167 6.85 -16.13 -27.12
C ALA A 167 7.06 -14.84 -26.33
N GLU A 168 6.19 -13.85 -26.51
CA GLU A 168 6.21 -12.58 -25.76
C GLU A 168 5.93 -12.80 -24.28
N ILE A 169 4.93 -13.63 -23.95
CA ILE A 169 4.62 -14.01 -22.56
C ILE A 169 5.83 -14.64 -21.89
N LYS A 170 6.44 -15.66 -22.52
CA LYS A 170 7.62 -16.33 -21.98
C LYS A 170 8.81 -15.39 -21.85
N ALA A 171 9.02 -14.51 -22.81
CA ALA A 171 10.11 -13.52 -22.75
C ALA A 171 9.94 -12.56 -21.58
N TYR A 172 8.70 -12.11 -21.30
CA TYR A 172 8.45 -11.25 -20.17
C TYR A 172 8.60 -12.00 -18.85
N VAL A 173 8.04 -13.21 -18.72
CA VAL A 173 8.16 -14.01 -17.50
C VAL A 173 9.61 -14.36 -17.20
N ALA A 174 10.43 -14.64 -18.20
CA ALA A 174 11.86 -14.93 -18.06
C ALA A 174 12.66 -13.76 -17.45
N THR A 175 12.14 -12.52 -17.45
CA THR A 175 12.77 -11.40 -16.76
C THR A 175 12.72 -11.52 -15.23
N GLY A 176 11.85 -12.37 -14.69
CA GLY A 176 11.55 -12.50 -13.27
C GLY A 176 10.78 -11.33 -12.67
N GLU A 177 10.45 -10.30 -13.45
CA GLU A 177 9.68 -9.13 -13.00
C GLU A 177 8.28 -9.53 -12.51
N PRO A 178 7.51 -10.38 -13.25
CA PRO A 178 6.18 -10.80 -12.84
C PRO A 178 6.10 -11.42 -11.43
N LEU A 179 7.12 -12.15 -11.02
CA LEU A 179 7.14 -12.87 -9.75
C LEU A 179 7.20 -11.95 -8.51
N ARG A 180 7.53 -10.68 -8.72
CA ARG A 180 7.72 -9.71 -7.65
C ARG A 180 6.54 -8.75 -7.46
N CYS A 181 5.57 -8.79 -8.37
CA CYS A 181 4.50 -7.81 -8.44
C CYS A 181 3.12 -8.45 -8.25
N ALA A 182 2.22 -7.80 -7.51
CA ALA A 182 0.83 -8.18 -7.46
C ALA A 182 0.23 -8.17 -8.88
N GLY A 183 -0.51 -9.22 -9.23
CA GLY A 183 -1.05 -9.40 -10.57
C GLY A 183 -0.03 -9.81 -11.65
N GLY A 184 1.26 -9.98 -11.30
CA GLY A 184 2.27 -10.49 -12.22
C GLY A 184 2.75 -9.48 -13.28
N PHE A 185 2.66 -8.16 -13.02
CA PHE A 185 3.24 -7.13 -13.90
C PHE A 185 3.66 -5.88 -13.10
N ALA A 186 4.63 -5.14 -13.63
CA ALA A 186 5.06 -3.85 -13.12
C ALA A 186 4.88 -2.77 -14.19
N LEU A 187 3.99 -1.81 -13.93
CA LEU A 187 3.73 -0.70 -14.86
C LEU A 187 4.97 0.19 -15.02
N GLU A 188 5.74 0.35 -13.95
CA GLU A 188 6.98 1.13 -13.89
C GLU A 188 8.19 0.40 -14.47
N GLY A 189 8.02 -0.87 -14.83
CA GLY A 189 9.06 -1.74 -15.40
C GLY A 189 8.79 -2.11 -16.85
N ARG A 190 9.23 -3.32 -17.23
CA ARG A 190 9.00 -3.87 -18.57
C ARG A 190 7.54 -4.20 -18.84
N GLY A 191 6.77 -4.49 -17.79
CA GLY A 191 5.31 -4.67 -17.87
C GLY A 191 4.58 -3.46 -18.45
N GLY A 192 5.15 -2.26 -18.32
CA GLY A 192 4.60 -1.06 -18.97
C GLY A 192 4.52 -1.12 -20.48
N LEU A 193 5.38 -1.91 -21.14
CA LEU A 193 5.31 -2.17 -22.59
C LEU A 193 4.10 -3.02 -22.99
N LEU A 194 3.47 -3.70 -22.04
CA LEU A 194 2.41 -4.67 -22.23
C LEU A 194 1.04 -4.12 -21.80
N VAL A 195 0.98 -2.85 -21.40
CA VAL A 195 -0.25 -2.13 -21.03
C VAL A 195 -0.61 -1.16 -22.14
N GLU A 196 -1.79 -1.34 -22.73
CA GLU A 196 -2.30 -0.47 -23.81
C GLU A 196 -3.08 0.73 -23.27
N GLN A 197 -3.83 0.52 -22.18
CA GLN A 197 -4.70 1.56 -21.64
C GLN A 197 -4.88 1.41 -20.14
N ILE A 198 -5.02 2.54 -19.46
CA ILE A 198 -5.39 2.63 -18.05
C ILE A 198 -6.65 3.49 -17.95
N ASP A 199 -7.66 2.97 -17.26
CA ASP A 199 -8.88 3.70 -16.90
C ASP A 199 -8.91 3.87 -15.37
N GLY A 200 -8.51 5.04 -14.91
CA GLY A 200 -8.38 5.38 -13.49
C GLY A 200 -7.04 5.99 -13.10
N CYS A 201 -6.51 5.59 -11.95
CA CYS A 201 -5.30 6.18 -11.37
C CYS A 201 -4.04 5.37 -11.72
N PHE A 202 -3.15 5.92 -12.55
CA PHE A 202 -1.92 5.21 -12.96
C PHE A 202 -1.02 4.84 -11.77
N SER A 203 -0.86 5.75 -10.78
CA SER A 203 -0.02 5.48 -9.62
C SER A 203 -0.63 4.42 -8.69
N ASN A 204 -1.96 4.23 -8.74
CA ASN A 204 -2.63 3.11 -8.08
C ASN A 204 -2.18 1.76 -8.67
N VAL A 205 -1.99 1.69 -9.99
CA VAL A 205 -1.51 0.46 -10.66
C VAL A 205 -0.10 0.08 -10.18
N ILE A 206 0.72 1.06 -9.85
CA ILE A 206 2.06 0.85 -9.27
C ILE A 206 1.97 0.44 -7.78
N GLY A 207 0.83 0.70 -7.13
CA GLY A 207 0.52 0.23 -5.77
C GLY A 207 0.26 1.30 -4.73
N LEU A 208 0.14 2.58 -5.12
CA LEU A 208 -0.19 3.71 -4.24
C LEU A 208 -0.88 4.82 -5.03
N SER A 209 -2.11 5.17 -4.68
CA SER A 209 -2.79 6.31 -5.29
C SER A 209 -2.26 7.64 -4.73
N LEU A 210 -1.38 8.31 -5.47
CA LEU A 210 -0.88 9.64 -5.11
C LEU A 210 -1.99 10.69 -5.02
N PRO A 211 -3.03 10.72 -5.90
CA PRO A 211 -4.16 11.63 -5.73
C PRO A 211 -4.95 11.42 -4.45
N LEU A 212 -5.13 10.16 -4.00
CA LEU A 212 -5.76 9.86 -2.72
C LEU A 212 -4.90 10.34 -1.56
N LEU A 213 -3.61 9.99 -1.57
CA LEU A 213 -2.66 10.39 -0.54
C LEU A 213 -2.57 11.92 -0.40
N ARG A 214 -2.51 12.66 -1.53
CA ARG A 214 -2.55 14.12 -1.52
C ARG A 214 -3.79 14.65 -0.79
N ARG A 215 -4.99 14.13 -1.11
CA ARG A 215 -6.24 14.54 -0.44
C ARG A 215 -6.18 14.30 1.07
N TRP A 216 -5.58 13.20 1.48
CA TRP A 216 -5.45 12.86 2.89
C TRP A 216 -4.44 13.75 3.61
N LEU A 217 -3.28 14.02 3.00
CA LEU A 217 -2.26 14.87 3.61
C LEU A 217 -2.68 16.35 3.72
N MET A 218 -3.54 16.84 2.82
CA MET A 218 -4.02 18.22 2.83
C MET A 218 -5.19 18.49 3.80
N ARG A 219 -5.84 17.45 4.31
CA ARG A 219 -6.99 17.58 5.23
C ARG A 219 -6.59 17.56 6.72
N GLY A 220 -5.32 17.68 7.02
CA GLY A 220 -4.77 17.60 8.36
C GLY A 220 -4.15 18.91 8.90
#